data_f63f4f60b56e4986ad967e9edbf19da9
#
_entry.id   f63f4f60b56e4986ad967e9edbf19da9
#
_cell.length_a   1.000
_cell.length_b   1.000
_cell.length_c   1.000
_cell.angle_alpha   90.00
_cell.angle_beta   90.00
_cell.angle_gamma   90.00
#
_symmetry.space_group_name_H-M   'P 1'
#
loop_
_entity.id
_entity.type
_entity.pdbx_description
1 polymer ?
#
loop_
_entity_poly.entity_id
_entity_poly.type
_entity_poly.pdbx_seq_one_letter_code
_entity_poly.pdbx_strand_id
1 'polypeptide(L)'
;SEAVAAYYVSIAGGDLHADKSNGSNNHDIKKKLRSIQAVVYDQYHYHGNYDHYEELENADLCSVIERRKGMPISLSIICMYVAKAQGWNIVGIGLPGHFICRLEANGERIIFDPFHHANIVNAVDLRRLLKLALGSEAELKPEHYQAISNRKTLLRLQNNIKQRQVDKHNFLDAIITLDTMRKIAPDEAELLLDAGQLYAQAKQPRAAINALSRYLDHSPSQYGRTKASVLIQQMKRQLD
;
A
#
# COMPACT_ATOMS: atom_id res chain seq x y z
N SER A 1 -9.13 -7.57 16.94
CA SER A 1 -9.09 -6.23 17.59
C SER A 1 -9.19 -6.35 19.12
N GLU A 2 -10.06 -7.20 19.67
CA GLU A 2 -10.23 -7.39 21.12
C GLU A 2 -8.93 -7.80 21.83
N ALA A 3 -8.16 -8.73 21.26
CA ALA A 3 -6.88 -9.15 21.83
C ALA A 3 -5.87 -7.98 21.95
N VAL A 4 -5.87 -7.04 20.99
CA VAL A 4 -5.01 -5.84 21.05
C VAL A 4 -5.46 -4.90 22.17
N ALA A 5 -6.79 -4.72 22.35
CA ALA A 5 -7.32 -3.94 23.44
C ALA A 5 -6.93 -4.56 24.78
N ALA A 6 -7.13 -5.87 24.96
CA ALA A 6 -6.80 -6.58 26.18
C ALA A 6 -5.30 -6.49 26.51
N TYR A 7 -4.43 -6.70 25.52
CA TYR A 7 -2.98 -6.56 25.71
C TYR A 7 -2.58 -5.13 26.07
N TYR A 8 -3.11 -4.13 25.35
CA TYR A 8 -2.84 -2.72 25.68
C TYR A 8 -3.23 -2.36 27.10
N VAL A 9 -4.42 -2.79 27.55
CA VAL A 9 -4.89 -2.55 28.93
C VAL A 9 -3.96 -3.23 29.94
N SER A 10 -3.51 -4.47 29.67
CA SER A 10 -2.61 -5.20 30.57
C SER A 10 -1.27 -4.49 30.80
N ILE A 11 -0.67 -3.93 29.75
CA ILE A 11 0.60 -3.20 29.85
C ILE A 11 0.41 -1.74 30.31
N ALA A 12 -0.77 -1.13 30.09
CA ALA A 12 -1.09 0.19 30.60
C ALA A 12 -1.36 0.18 32.09
N GLY A 13 -2.02 -0.87 32.61
CA GLY A 13 -2.33 -1.03 34.05
C GLY A 13 -1.13 -1.32 34.95
N GLY A 14 -0.03 -1.87 34.37
CA GLY A 14 1.21 -2.15 35.13
C GLY A 14 2.00 -0.91 35.58
N ASP A 15 1.70 0.28 35.02
CA ASP A 15 2.45 1.51 35.28
C ASP A 15 1.79 2.47 36.29
N LEU A 16 0.84 2.01 37.09
CA LEU A 16 0.16 2.83 38.12
C LEU A 16 1.10 3.41 39.20
N HIS A 17 2.38 3.02 39.20
CA HIS A 17 3.40 3.52 40.13
C HIS A 17 4.58 4.24 39.49
N ALA A 18 4.51 4.55 38.15
CA ALA A 18 5.57 5.32 37.51
C ALA A 18 5.30 6.84 37.63
N ASP A 19 6.32 7.52 38.09
CA ASP A 19 6.41 8.95 38.38
C ASP A 19 5.83 9.85 37.26
N LYS A 20 4.96 10.79 37.63
CA LYS A 20 4.22 11.70 36.72
C LYS A 20 5.08 12.85 36.15
N SER A 21 6.40 12.72 36.06
CA SER A 21 7.28 13.77 35.58
C SER A 21 7.79 13.50 34.16
N ASN A 22 7.36 14.31 33.22
CA ASN A 22 7.94 14.66 31.89
C ASN A 22 8.21 13.57 30.84
N GLY A 23 7.63 12.37 30.92
CA GLY A 23 7.83 11.29 29.92
C GLY A 23 6.55 10.60 29.45
N SER A 24 5.36 11.04 29.87
CA SER A 24 4.14 10.27 29.74
C SER A 24 3.63 10.07 28.31
N ASN A 25 3.90 10.98 27.38
CA ASN A 25 3.35 10.93 26.04
C ASN A 25 4.06 9.90 25.13
N ASN A 26 5.41 9.86 25.18
CA ASN A 26 6.20 8.88 24.42
C ASN A 26 5.95 7.42 24.88
N HIS A 27 5.50 7.23 26.10
CA HIS A 27 5.20 5.93 26.65
C HIS A 27 3.90 5.34 26.08
N ASP A 28 2.88 6.16 25.87
CA ASP A 28 1.57 5.71 25.33
C ASP A 28 1.69 5.21 23.89
N ILE A 29 2.33 5.97 23.00
CA ILE A 29 2.45 5.57 21.59
C ILE A 29 3.32 4.32 21.42
N LYS A 30 4.37 4.15 22.25
CA LYS A 30 5.18 2.92 22.28
C LYS A 30 4.40 1.73 22.77
N LYS A 31 3.53 1.89 23.79
CA LYS A 31 2.62 0.83 24.26
C LYS A 31 1.65 0.40 23.17
N LYS A 32 1.07 1.33 22.43
CA LYS A 32 0.20 1.03 21.29
C LYS A 32 0.93 0.20 20.23
N LEU A 33 2.16 0.59 19.86
CA LEU A 33 2.96 -0.17 18.91
C LEU A 33 3.29 -1.57 19.43
N ARG A 34 3.71 -1.70 20.70
CA ARG A 34 3.97 -3.01 21.34
C ARG A 34 2.74 -3.90 21.37
N SER A 35 1.54 -3.33 21.55
CA SER A 35 0.29 -4.10 21.52
C SER A 35 0.01 -4.67 20.12
N ILE A 36 0.32 -3.89 19.06
CA ILE A 36 0.24 -4.39 17.69
C ILE A 36 1.26 -5.51 17.48
N GLN A 37 2.52 -5.32 17.89
CA GLN A 37 3.58 -6.33 17.76
C GLN A 37 3.21 -7.63 18.45
N ALA A 38 2.90 -7.56 19.75
CA ALA A 38 2.59 -8.74 20.56
C ALA A 38 1.39 -9.53 20.02
N VAL A 39 0.35 -8.85 19.57
CA VAL A 39 -0.86 -9.55 19.10
C VAL A 39 -0.74 -9.96 17.64
N VAL A 40 -0.44 -9.04 16.72
CA VAL A 40 -0.44 -9.36 15.29
C VAL A 40 0.69 -10.35 14.97
N TYR A 41 1.88 -10.14 15.51
CA TYR A 41 3.06 -10.92 15.14
C TYR A 41 3.35 -12.06 16.10
N ASP A 42 3.39 -11.81 17.41
CA ASP A 42 3.80 -12.84 18.36
C ASP A 42 2.67 -13.84 18.65
N GLN A 43 1.41 -13.37 18.80
CA GLN A 43 0.27 -14.22 19.11
C GLN A 43 -0.38 -14.83 17.86
N TYR A 44 -0.62 -14.02 16.80
CA TYR A 44 -1.28 -14.47 15.58
C TYR A 44 -0.32 -14.84 14.46
N HIS A 45 0.99 -14.68 14.64
CA HIS A 45 2.07 -15.10 13.75
C HIS A 45 1.97 -14.55 12.34
N TYR A 46 1.47 -13.32 12.14
CA TYR A 46 1.57 -12.65 10.86
C TYR A 46 3.03 -12.31 10.56
N HIS A 47 3.46 -12.47 9.33
CA HIS A 47 4.83 -12.15 8.91
C HIS A 47 4.92 -11.81 7.42
N GLY A 48 6.01 -11.14 7.04
CA GLY A 48 6.35 -10.89 5.65
C GLY A 48 6.71 -12.19 4.93
N ASN A 49 6.23 -12.36 3.71
CA ASN A 49 6.64 -13.50 2.88
C ASN A 49 7.91 -13.12 2.10
N TYR A 50 9.07 -13.40 2.67
CA TYR A 50 10.37 -13.07 2.08
C TYR A 50 10.76 -14.03 0.97
N ASP A 51 10.50 -15.32 1.15
CA ASP A 51 10.94 -16.39 0.24
C ASP A 51 10.16 -16.38 -1.07
N HIS A 52 8.89 -15.98 -1.01
CA HIS A 52 7.97 -15.96 -2.14
C HIS A 52 7.25 -14.61 -2.25
N TYR A 53 8.04 -13.53 -2.31
CA TYR A 53 7.52 -12.15 -2.29
C TYR A 53 6.53 -11.86 -3.43
N GLU A 54 6.76 -12.44 -4.62
CA GLU A 54 5.98 -12.18 -5.84
C GLU A 54 4.70 -13.03 -5.96
N GLU A 55 4.38 -13.87 -4.96
CA GLU A 55 3.12 -14.61 -4.95
C GLU A 55 1.92 -13.65 -4.91
N LEU A 56 0.90 -13.94 -5.73
CA LEU A 56 -0.32 -13.14 -5.81
C LEU A 56 -1.09 -13.14 -4.49
N GLU A 57 -1.07 -14.27 -3.80
CA GLU A 57 -1.69 -14.51 -2.50
C GLU A 57 -1.20 -13.56 -1.40
N ASN A 58 0.00 -12.98 -1.55
CA ASN A 58 0.51 -11.97 -0.62
C ASN A 58 -0.23 -10.63 -0.71
N ALA A 59 -0.91 -10.37 -1.82
CA ALA A 59 -1.72 -9.18 -2.06
C ALA A 59 -3.22 -9.43 -1.89
N ASP A 60 -3.67 -10.68 -1.88
CA ASP A 60 -5.05 -11.04 -1.59
C ASP A 60 -5.28 -11.11 -0.08
N LEU A 61 -6.11 -10.18 0.45
CA LEU A 61 -6.33 -10.08 1.90
C LEU A 61 -6.97 -11.33 2.51
N CYS A 62 -7.81 -12.08 1.79
CA CYS A 62 -8.37 -13.32 2.29
C CYS A 62 -7.27 -14.36 2.48
N SER A 63 -6.44 -14.56 1.46
CA SER A 63 -5.27 -15.46 1.53
C SER A 63 -4.27 -15.04 2.60
N VAL A 64 -4.04 -13.72 2.76
CA VAL A 64 -3.15 -13.19 3.82
C VAL A 64 -3.69 -13.50 5.22
N ILE A 65 -5.00 -13.37 5.45
CA ILE A 65 -5.62 -13.68 6.75
C ILE A 65 -5.52 -15.18 7.05
N GLU A 66 -5.76 -16.05 6.07
CA GLU A 66 -5.70 -17.51 6.25
C GLU A 66 -4.28 -18.01 6.46
N ARG A 67 -3.34 -17.56 5.63
CA ARG A 67 -1.93 -18.00 5.62
C ARG A 67 -1.08 -17.27 6.65
N ARG A 68 -1.52 -16.09 7.13
CA ARG A 68 -0.78 -15.16 7.99
C ARG A 68 0.54 -14.68 7.39
N LYS A 69 0.64 -14.71 6.10
CA LYS A 69 1.77 -14.25 5.29
C LYS A 69 1.31 -13.21 4.30
N GLY A 70 2.08 -12.14 4.14
CA GLY A 70 1.68 -11.08 3.23
C GLY A 70 2.84 -10.21 2.74
N MET A 71 2.50 -9.27 1.88
CA MET A 71 3.40 -8.22 1.43
C MET A 71 3.27 -6.96 2.30
N PRO A 72 4.16 -5.96 2.17
CA PRO A 72 4.14 -4.76 3.01
C PRO A 72 2.77 -4.09 3.13
N ILE A 73 2.07 -3.87 2.03
CA ILE A 73 0.78 -3.17 2.04
C ILE A 73 -0.35 -3.99 2.66
N SER A 74 -0.41 -5.30 2.43
CA SER A 74 -1.46 -6.15 3.00
C SER A 74 -1.30 -6.27 4.52
N LEU A 75 -0.08 -6.45 5.03
CA LEU A 75 0.19 -6.45 6.47
C LEU A 75 -0.06 -5.06 7.09
N SER A 76 0.22 -3.99 6.35
CA SER A 76 -0.11 -2.63 6.79
C SER A 76 -1.62 -2.42 6.94
N ILE A 77 -2.42 -2.96 6.02
CA ILE A 77 -3.90 -2.91 6.13
C ILE A 77 -4.37 -3.65 7.37
N ILE A 78 -3.80 -4.82 7.70
CA ILE A 78 -4.11 -5.55 8.94
C ILE A 78 -3.78 -4.69 10.18
N CYS A 79 -2.57 -4.12 10.25
CA CYS A 79 -2.18 -3.24 11.36
C CYS A 79 -3.08 -1.99 11.45
N MET A 80 -3.41 -1.37 10.31
CA MET A 80 -4.29 -0.20 10.26
C MET A 80 -5.71 -0.56 10.73
N TYR A 81 -6.24 -1.70 10.33
CA TYR A 81 -7.55 -2.17 10.78
C TYR A 81 -7.58 -2.39 12.29
N VAL A 82 -6.59 -3.11 12.82
CA VAL A 82 -6.48 -3.42 14.24
C VAL A 82 -6.37 -2.15 15.08
N ALA A 83 -5.50 -1.21 14.70
CA ALA A 83 -5.30 0.04 15.41
C ALA A 83 -6.54 0.95 15.37
N LYS A 84 -7.16 1.09 14.18
CA LYS A 84 -8.39 1.89 14.02
C LYS A 84 -9.57 1.33 14.83
N ALA A 85 -9.67 0.01 14.95
CA ALA A 85 -10.68 -0.63 15.79
C ALA A 85 -10.51 -0.32 17.29
N GLN A 86 -9.33 0.16 17.71
CA GLN A 86 -9.06 0.68 19.06
C GLN A 86 -9.25 2.21 19.15
N GLY A 87 -9.69 2.87 18.09
CA GLY A 87 -9.76 4.33 18.02
C GLY A 87 -8.39 5.01 17.92
N TRP A 88 -7.32 4.28 17.59
CA TRP A 88 -5.98 4.87 17.46
C TRP A 88 -5.79 5.54 16.10
N ASN A 89 -5.12 6.68 16.11
CA ASN A 89 -4.79 7.38 14.87
C ASN A 89 -3.60 6.71 14.18
N ILE A 90 -3.88 6.04 13.08
CA ILE A 90 -2.89 5.37 12.25
C ILE A 90 -3.15 5.68 10.78
N VAL A 91 -2.08 5.90 10.04
CA VAL A 91 -2.12 6.19 8.60
C VAL A 91 -1.11 5.34 7.84
N GLY A 92 -1.42 5.02 6.58
CA GLY A 92 -0.48 4.40 5.66
C GLY A 92 0.41 5.46 5.00
N ILE A 93 1.65 5.09 4.74
CA ILE A 93 2.65 5.87 4.02
C ILE A 93 3.08 5.07 2.78
N GLY A 94 2.82 5.64 1.61
CA GLY A 94 3.16 5.02 0.33
C GLY A 94 4.58 5.36 -0.12
N LEU A 95 5.60 4.84 0.55
CA LEU A 95 6.98 5.03 0.11
C LEU A 95 7.22 4.38 -1.28
N PRO A 96 8.02 4.98 -2.17
CA PRO A 96 8.45 4.31 -3.39
C PRO A 96 9.04 2.91 -3.10
N GLY A 97 8.55 1.89 -3.79
CA GLY A 97 8.97 0.50 -3.60
C GLY A 97 8.51 -0.17 -2.30
N HIS A 98 7.96 0.57 -1.32
CA HIS A 98 7.58 0.00 -0.02
C HIS A 98 6.32 0.64 0.56
N PHE A 99 5.72 0.01 1.59
CA PHE A 99 4.55 0.53 2.29
C PHE A 99 4.73 0.36 3.79
N ILE A 100 4.59 1.44 4.54
CA ILE A 100 4.81 1.50 5.98
C ILE A 100 3.64 2.20 6.67
N CYS A 101 3.59 2.14 8.00
CA CYS A 101 2.56 2.78 8.80
C CYS A 101 3.12 3.85 9.72
N ARG A 102 2.30 4.83 10.07
CA ARG A 102 2.57 5.83 11.10
C ARG A 102 1.46 5.88 12.12
N LEU A 103 1.79 5.61 13.39
CA LEU A 103 0.95 5.89 14.55
C LEU A 103 1.14 7.34 14.99
N GLU A 104 0.07 7.95 15.45
CA GLU A 104 0.08 9.31 16.00
C GLU A 104 -0.72 9.31 17.34
N ALA A 105 -0.14 9.87 18.39
CA ALA A 105 -0.79 10.01 19.67
C ALA A 105 -0.18 11.18 20.45
N ASN A 106 -1.00 12.05 21.04
CA ASN A 106 -0.56 13.13 21.94
C ASN A 106 0.53 14.05 21.34
N GLY A 107 0.47 14.31 20.02
CA GLY A 107 1.45 15.11 19.29
C GLY A 107 2.72 14.36 18.87
N GLU A 108 2.88 13.12 19.28
CA GLU A 108 3.99 12.25 18.89
C GLU A 108 3.66 11.37 17.69
N ARG A 109 4.70 10.91 17.01
CA ARG A 109 4.59 10.06 15.81
C ARG A 109 5.62 8.95 15.84
N ILE A 110 5.21 7.72 15.54
CA ILE A 110 6.10 6.59 15.31
C ILE A 110 5.81 6.03 13.93
N ILE A 111 6.84 5.94 13.07
CA ILE A 111 6.78 5.23 11.80
C ILE A 111 7.31 3.83 12.04
N PHE A 112 6.63 2.81 11.49
CA PHE A 112 7.00 1.42 11.65
C PHE A 112 6.70 0.62 10.38
N ASP A 113 7.39 -0.50 10.23
CA ASP A 113 7.31 -1.38 9.06
C ASP A 113 6.56 -2.67 9.39
N PRO A 114 5.31 -2.82 8.95
CA PRO A 114 4.53 -4.03 9.15
C PRO A 114 5.13 -5.29 8.50
N PHE A 115 5.91 -5.16 7.44
CA PHE A 115 6.56 -6.29 6.79
C PHE A 115 7.70 -6.87 7.64
N HIS A 116 8.36 -6.01 8.41
CA HIS A 116 9.47 -6.34 9.29
C HIS A 116 9.02 -6.31 10.78
N HIS A 117 7.98 -7.07 11.12
CA HIS A 117 7.50 -7.26 12.52
C HIS A 117 7.15 -5.93 13.22
N ALA A 118 6.60 -4.98 12.47
CA ALA A 118 6.30 -3.63 12.95
C ALA A 118 7.49 -2.92 13.64
N ASN A 119 8.71 -3.17 13.16
CA ASN A 119 9.91 -2.49 13.65
C ASN A 119 9.84 -0.99 13.37
N ILE A 120 10.33 -0.18 14.31
CA ILE A 120 10.38 1.27 14.16
C ILE A 120 11.34 1.63 13.03
N VAL A 121 10.88 2.52 12.16
CA VAL A 121 11.62 3.04 11.01
C VAL A 121 12.02 4.48 11.28
N ASN A 122 13.31 4.76 11.34
CA ASN A 122 13.85 6.09 11.53
C ASN A 122 14.19 6.77 10.19
N ALA A 123 14.67 8.01 10.22
CA ALA A 123 15.01 8.77 9.03
C ALA A 123 16.14 8.14 8.18
N VAL A 124 17.07 7.39 8.80
CA VAL A 124 18.13 6.68 8.09
C VAL A 124 17.54 5.50 7.33
N ASP A 125 16.65 4.75 7.97
CA ASP A 125 15.94 3.63 7.32
C ASP A 125 15.08 4.09 6.14
N LEU A 126 14.36 5.22 6.30
CA LEU A 126 13.58 5.81 5.21
C LEU A 126 14.43 6.18 4.01
N ARG A 127 15.61 6.80 4.25
CA ARG A 127 16.56 7.13 3.17
C ARG A 127 17.08 5.88 2.48
N ARG A 128 17.39 4.84 3.25
CA ARG A 128 17.85 3.55 2.72
C ARG A 128 16.79 2.91 1.83
N LEU A 129 15.54 2.82 2.30
CA LEU A 129 14.42 2.26 1.53
C LEU A 129 14.19 3.05 0.24
N LEU A 130 14.24 4.38 0.31
CA LEU A 130 14.08 5.24 -0.85
C LEU A 130 15.19 5.03 -1.90
N LYS A 131 16.45 4.97 -1.46
CA LYS A 131 17.59 4.72 -2.34
C LYS A 131 17.56 3.35 -3.00
N LEU A 132 17.09 2.33 -2.29
CA LEU A 132 16.85 1.00 -2.89
C LEU A 132 15.81 1.03 -4.01
N ALA A 133 14.78 1.86 -3.88
CA ALA A 133 13.70 1.94 -4.86
C ALA A 133 14.00 2.88 -6.04
N LEU A 134 14.70 4.00 -5.82
CA LEU A 134 14.87 5.07 -6.80
C LEU A 134 16.33 5.31 -7.22
N GLY A 135 17.28 4.59 -6.63
CA GLY A 135 18.73 4.74 -6.88
C GLY A 135 19.45 5.56 -5.81
N SER A 136 20.80 5.48 -5.84
CA SER A 136 21.69 6.04 -4.81
C SER A 136 21.53 7.55 -4.60
N GLU A 137 21.18 8.28 -5.66
CA GLU A 137 21.07 9.74 -5.67
C GLU A 137 19.71 10.26 -5.15
N ALA A 138 18.79 9.34 -4.80
CA ALA A 138 17.47 9.73 -4.31
C ALA A 138 17.57 10.38 -2.92
N GLU A 139 16.92 11.55 -2.78
CA GLU A 139 16.84 12.29 -1.52
C GLU A 139 15.45 12.14 -0.89
N LEU A 140 15.44 12.00 0.45
CA LEU A 140 14.19 11.91 1.21
C LEU A 140 13.54 13.29 1.32
N LYS A 141 12.37 13.44 0.71
CA LYS A 141 11.56 14.66 0.75
C LYS A 141 10.29 14.44 1.59
N PRO A 142 9.68 15.51 2.14
CA PRO A 142 8.44 15.40 2.92
C PRO A 142 7.31 14.64 2.21
N GLU A 143 7.19 14.77 0.90
CA GLU A 143 6.19 14.08 0.08
C GLU A 143 6.30 12.55 0.13
N HIS A 144 7.52 12.00 0.34
CA HIS A 144 7.76 10.56 0.39
C HIS A 144 7.19 9.87 1.64
N TYR A 145 6.93 10.64 2.73
CA TYR A 145 6.38 10.09 3.97
C TYR A 145 5.06 10.75 4.41
N GLN A 146 4.35 11.36 3.46
CA GLN A 146 2.99 11.85 3.69
C GLN A 146 2.00 10.70 3.82
N ALA A 147 0.98 10.93 4.65
CA ALA A 147 -0.14 10.00 4.77
C ALA A 147 -0.90 9.91 3.44
N ILE A 148 -1.26 8.71 3.07
CA ILE A 148 -2.16 8.49 1.93
C ILE A 148 -3.55 8.08 2.41
N SER A 149 -4.58 8.39 1.62
CA SER A 149 -5.96 8.03 1.94
C SER A 149 -6.19 6.51 1.85
N ASN A 150 -7.24 6.01 2.52
CA ASN A 150 -7.64 4.61 2.39
C ASN A 150 -7.92 4.22 0.94
N ARG A 151 -8.51 5.13 0.14
CA ARG A 151 -8.72 4.93 -1.30
C ARG A 151 -7.40 4.69 -2.03
N LYS A 152 -6.40 5.53 -1.83
CA LYS A 152 -5.05 5.37 -2.42
C LYS A 152 -4.35 4.09 -1.93
N THR A 153 -4.57 3.70 -0.67
CA THR A 153 -4.06 2.43 -0.13
C THR A 153 -4.68 1.25 -0.88
N LEU A 154 -6.00 1.23 -1.07
CA LEU A 154 -6.67 0.17 -1.83
C LEU A 154 -6.25 0.14 -3.30
N LEU A 155 -6.12 1.30 -3.95
CA LEU A 155 -5.60 1.36 -5.33
C LEU A 155 -4.19 0.79 -5.44
N ARG A 156 -3.34 1.08 -4.46
CA ARG A 156 -1.97 0.56 -4.43
C ARG A 156 -1.95 -0.96 -4.22
N LEU A 157 -2.83 -1.51 -3.37
CA LEU A 157 -3.01 -2.95 -3.21
C LEU A 157 -3.46 -3.59 -4.53
N GLN A 158 -4.51 -3.06 -5.15
CA GLN A 158 -5.01 -3.55 -6.44
C GLN A 158 -3.95 -3.43 -7.55
N ASN A 159 -3.15 -2.38 -7.55
CA ASN A 159 -2.05 -2.24 -8.50
C ASN A 159 -0.97 -3.32 -8.32
N ASN A 160 -0.69 -3.75 -7.08
CA ASN A 160 0.20 -4.88 -6.83
C ASN A 160 -0.37 -6.20 -7.38
N ILE A 161 -1.69 -6.41 -7.27
CA ILE A 161 -2.38 -7.58 -7.85
C ILE A 161 -2.28 -7.50 -9.38
N LYS A 162 -2.70 -6.38 -9.97
CA LYS A 162 -2.64 -6.14 -11.41
C LYS A 162 -1.26 -6.39 -12.00
N GLN A 163 -0.21 -5.84 -11.36
CA GLN A 163 1.15 -5.98 -11.86
C GLN A 163 1.60 -7.45 -11.88
N ARG A 164 1.35 -8.21 -10.82
CA ARG A 164 1.68 -9.65 -10.77
C ARG A 164 0.92 -10.46 -11.80
N GLN A 165 -0.33 -10.09 -12.10
CA GLN A 165 -1.10 -10.70 -13.19
C GLN A 165 -0.48 -10.38 -14.55
N VAL A 166 -0.04 -9.14 -14.77
CA VAL A 166 0.66 -8.72 -16.01
C VAL A 166 1.98 -9.48 -16.15
N ASP A 167 2.79 -9.58 -15.11
CA ASP A 167 4.09 -10.28 -15.12
C ASP A 167 3.94 -11.76 -15.44
N LYS A 168 2.80 -12.36 -15.04
CA LYS A 168 2.41 -13.74 -15.38
C LYS A 168 1.68 -13.85 -16.73
N HIS A 169 1.59 -12.78 -17.50
CA HIS A 169 0.84 -12.69 -18.77
C HIS A 169 -0.68 -12.98 -18.65
N ASN A 170 -1.24 -12.90 -17.45
CA ASN A 170 -2.68 -13.05 -17.18
C ASN A 170 -3.41 -11.73 -17.43
N PHE A 171 -3.41 -11.26 -18.68
CA PHE A 171 -3.94 -9.94 -19.04
C PHE A 171 -5.45 -9.80 -18.80
N LEU A 172 -6.23 -10.89 -18.93
CA LEU A 172 -7.68 -10.84 -18.68
C LEU A 172 -7.97 -10.59 -17.19
N ASP A 173 -7.26 -11.26 -16.29
CA ASP A 173 -7.40 -11.04 -14.86
C ASP A 173 -6.92 -9.63 -14.47
N ALA A 174 -5.83 -9.15 -15.08
CA ALA A 174 -5.34 -7.79 -14.89
C ALA A 174 -6.37 -6.73 -15.31
N ILE A 175 -7.13 -6.97 -16.37
CA ILE A 175 -8.23 -6.11 -16.81
C ILE A 175 -9.36 -6.09 -15.76
N ILE A 176 -9.76 -7.24 -15.22
CA ILE A 176 -10.78 -7.33 -14.16
C ILE A 176 -10.32 -6.55 -12.91
N THR A 177 -9.05 -6.70 -12.54
CA THR A 177 -8.47 -5.95 -11.42
C THR A 177 -8.48 -4.45 -11.70
N LEU A 178 -8.11 -4.03 -12.91
CA LEU A 178 -8.14 -2.63 -13.32
C LEU A 178 -9.56 -2.04 -13.34
N ASP A 179 -10.56 -2.81 -13.76
CA ASP A 179 -11.96 -2.38 -13.69
C ASP A 179 -12.42 -2.18 -12.24
N THR A 180 -11.93 -2.99 -11.31
CA THR A 180 -12.14 -2.77 -9.87
C THR A 180 -11.48 -1.47 -9.41
N MET A 181 -10.23 -1.19 -9.84
CA MET A 181 -9.55 0.08 -9.53
C MET A 181 -10.34 1.28 -10.05
N ARG A 182 -10.89 1.21 -11.25
CA ARG A 182 -11.71 2.29 -11.85
C ARG A 182 -13.03 2.51 -11.09
N LYS A 183 -13.61 1.48 -10.47
CA LYS A 183 -14.78 1.63 -9.57
C LYS A 183 -14.40 2.32 -8.26
N ILE A 184 -13.21 2.03 -7.73
CA ILE A 184 -12.67 2.66 -6.52
C ILE A 184 -12.33 4.14 -6.76
N ALA A 185 -11.78 4.47 -7.92
CA ALA A 185 -11.33 5.82 -8.29
C ALA A 185 -11.74 6.18 -9.73
N PRO A 186 -13.02 6.49 -9.97
CA PRO A 186 -13.53 6.78 -11.31
C PRO A 186 -12.93 8.06 -11.92
N ASP A 187 -12.47 8.98 -11.08
CA ASP A 187 -11.89 10.27 -11.50
C ASP A 187 -10.40 10.19 -11.83
N GLU A 188 -9.76 9.03 -11.65
CA GLU A 188 -8.35 8.82 -11.91
C GLU A 188 -8.13 8.50 -13.40
N ALA A 189 -7.90 9.54 -14.21
CA ALA A 189 -7.78 9.42 -15.67
C ALA A 189 -6.64 8.47 -16.09
N GLU A 190 -5.54 8.38 -15.33
CA GLU A 190 -4.41 7.50 -15.63
C GLU A 190 -4.81 6.00 -15.67
N LEU A 191 -5.88 5.61 -14.98
CA LEU A 191 -6.43 4.24 -15.09
C LEU A 191 -7.02 3.94 -16.48
N LEU A 192 -7.40 4.96 -17.25
CA LEU A 192 -7.80 4.79 -18.65
C LEU A 192 -6.60 4.54 -19.57
N LEU A 193 -5.47 5.20 -19.30
CA LEU A 193 -4.22 4.94 -20.01
C LEU A 193 -3.73 3.51 -19.75
N ASP A 194 -3.74 3.09 -18.48
CA ASP A 194 -3.43 1.72 -18.07
C ASP A 194 -4.35 0.71 -18.77
N ALA A 195 -5.67 0.99 -18.83
CA ALA A 195 -6.64 0.15 -19.52
C ALA A 195 -6.29 0.00 -21.01
N GLY A 196 -5.97 1.08 -21.67
CA GLY A 196 -5.58 1.05 -23.08
C GLY A 196 -4.35 0.17 -23.32
N GLN A 197 -3.35 0.24 -22.44
CA GLN A 197 -2.14 -0.58 -22.50
C GLN A 197 -2.44 -2.06 -22.26
N LEU A 198 -3.25 -2.39 -21.26
CA LEU A 198 -3.65 -3.76 -20.95
C LEU A 198 -4.48 -4.37 -22.06
N TYR A 199 -5.46 -3.65 -22.61
CA TYR A 199 -6.25 -4.13 -23.75
C TYR A 199 -5.38 -4.36 -25.00
N ALA A 200 -4.37 -3.53 -25.22
CA ALA A 200 -3.41 -3.74 -26.31
C ALA A 200 -2.59 -5.03 -26.10
N GLN A 201 -2.09 -5.28 -24.90
CA GLN A 201 -1.38 -6.51 -24.53
C GLN A 201 -2.28 -7.75 -24.62
N ALA A 202 -3.56 -7.62 -24.27
CA ALA A 202 -4.57 -8.65 -24.37
C ALA A 202 -5.07 -8.88 -25.83
N LYS A 203 -4.46 -8.23 -26.84
CA LYS A 203 -4.86 -8.29 -28.25
C LYS A 203 -6.33 -7.89 -28.49
N GLN A 204 -6.79 -6.88 -27.75
CA GLN A 204 -8.14 -6.29 -27.86
C GLN A 204 -8.06 -4.86 -28.41
N PRO A 205 -7.72 -4.66 -29.68
CA PRO A 205 -7.39 -3.34 -30.24
C PRO A 205 -8.56 -2.35 -30.16
N ARG A 206 -9.80 -2.81 -30.36
CA ARG A 206 -10.98 -1.92 -30.27
C ARG A 206 -11.21 -1.38 -28.86
N ALA A 207 -11.05 -2.23 -27.83
CA ALA A 207 -11.16 -1.82 -26.44
C ALA A 207 -10.02 -0.87 -26.04
N ALA A 208 -8.80 -1.15 -26.50
CA ALA A 208 -7.64 -0.29 -26.30
C ALA A 208 -7.87 1.11 -26.86
N ILE A 209 -8.31 1.22 -28.12
CA ILE A 209 -8.63 2.51 -28.76
C ILE A 209 -9.69 3.28 -27.98
N ASN A 210 -10.76 2.60 -27.56
CA ASN A 210 -11.84 3.24 -26.77
C ASN A 210 -11.32 3.81 -25.45
N ALA A 211 -10.56 3.02 -24.67
CA ALA A 211 -10.01 3.47 -23.40
C ALA A 211 -9.04 4.66 -23.58
N LEU A 212 -8.15 4.59 -24.56
CA LEU A 212 -7.18 5.64 -24.85
C LEU A 212 -7.84 6.93 -25.38
N SER A 213 -8.88 6.82 -26.19
CA SER A 213 -9.64 7.99 -26.66
C SER A 213 -10.29 8.72 -25.47
N ARG A 214 -10.94 7.97 -24.58
CA ARG A 214 -11.51 8.53 -23.33
C ARG A 214 -10.44 9.17 -22.43
N TYR A 215 -9.23 8.59 -22.37
CA TYR A 215 -8.11 9.21 -21.66
C TYR A 215 -7.76 10.58 -22.24
N LEU A 216 -7.70 10.70 -23.56
CA LEU A 216 -7.39 11.96 -24.25
C LEU A 216 -8.43 13.07 -23.97
N ASP A 217 -9.71 12.69 -23.76
CA ASP A 217 -10.79 13.63 -23.40
C ASP A 217 -10.58 14.28 -22.01
N HIS A 218 -9.81 13.65 -21.11
CA HIS A 218 -9.49 14.15 -19.77
C HIS A 218 -8.30 15.15 -19.73
N SER A 219 -7.88 15.65 -20.87
CA SER A 219 -6.77 16.62 -20.99
C SER A 219 -5.48 16.19 -20.28
N PRO A 220 -4.93 15.03 -20.61
CA PRO A 220 -3.75 14.49 -19.96
C PRO A 220 -2.51 15.36 -20.18
N SER A 221 -1.44 15.04 -19.42
CA SER A 221 -0.12 15.63 -19.64
C SER A 221 0.36 15.43 -21.09
N GLN A 222 1.27 16.28 -21.55
CA GLN A 222 1.84 16.14 -22.92
C GLN A 222 2.44 14.74 -23.13
N TYR A 223 3.12 14.19 -22.13
CA TYR A 223 3.67 12.84 -22.19
C TYR A 223 2.57 11.77 -22.33
N GLY A 224 1.53 11.82 -21.50
CA GLY A 224 0.41 10.89 -21.56
C GLY A 224 -0.34 10.97 -22.89
N ARG A 225 -0.54 12.19 -23.42
CA ARG A 225 -1.16 12.43 -24.73
C ARG A 225 -0.38 11.77 -25.86
N THR A 226 0.94 11.97 -25.89
CA THR A 226 1.80 11.37 -26.90
C THR A 226 1.75 9.85 -26.84
N LYS A 227 1.87 9.27 -25.62
CA LYS A 227 1.83 7.83 -25.42
C LYS A 227 0.51 7.21 -25.88
N ALA A 228 -0.62 7.81 -25.50
CA ALA A 228 -1.95 7.36 -25.92
C ALA A 228 -2.14 7.44 -27.44
N SER A 229 -1.73 8.55 -28.07
CA SER A 229 -1.88 8.74 -29.51
C SER A 229 -1.06 7.73 -30.32
N VAL A 230 0.18 7.46 -29.91
CA VAL A 230 1.03 6.45 -30.56
C VAL A 230 0.38 5.07 -30.47
N LEU A 231 -0.10 4.70 -29.29
CA LEU A 231 -0.72 3.39 -29.10
C LEU A 231 -2.03 3.24 -29.87
N ILE A 232 -2.85 4.29 -29.97
CA ILE A 232 -4.06 4.29 -30.81
C ILE A 232 -3.70 4.01 -32.27
N GLN A 233 -2.66 4.68 -32.80
CA GLN A 233 -2.23 4.45 -34.19
C GLN A 233 -1.74 3.02 -34.42
N GLN A 234 -1.00 2.46 -33.47
CA GLN A 234 -0.56 1.06 -33.53
C GLN A 234 -1.77 0.09 -33.54
N MET A 235 -2.76 0.34 -32.67
CA MET A 235 -3.96 -0.50 -32.61
C MET A 235 -4.85 -0.40 -33.85
N LYS A 236 -4.93 0.77 -34.49
CA LYS A 236 -5.65 0.95 -35.75
C LYS A 236 -5.05 0.10 -36.86
N ARG A 237 -3.71 0.09 -37.01
CA ARG A 237 -3.01 -0.73 -38.02
C ARG A 237 -3.19 -2.25 -37.84
N GLN A 238 -3.62 -2.69 -36.66
CA GLN A 238 -3.92 -4.11 -36.40
C GLN A 238 -5.37 -4.47 -36.78
N LEU A 239 -6.21 -3.49 -37.06
CA LEU A 239 -7.60 -3.68 -37.47
C LEU A 239 -7.79 -3.61 -39.00
N ASP A 240 -6.80 -3.02 -39.68
CA ASP A 240 -6.72 -2.97 -41.16
C ASP A 240 -6.09 -4.25 -41.72
#